data_d68eb1e6d74f9c784301964dfebab3b6
#
_entry.id   d68eb1e6d74f9c784301964dfebab3b6
#
_cell.length_a   1.000
_cell.length_b   1.000
_cell.length_c   1.000
_cell.angle_alpha   90.00
_cell.angle_beta   90.00
_cell.angle_gamma   90.00
#
_symmetry.space_group_name_H-M   'P 1'
#
loop_
_entity.id
_entity.type
_entity.pdbx_description
1 polymer ?
#
loop_
_entity_poly.entity_id
_entity_poly.type
_entity_poly.pdbx_seq_one_letter_code
_entity_poly.pdbx_strand_id
1 'polypeptide(L)'
;DNEPVIASPEAKKGGTFMNKENRGLYDQSFEHDNCGIGAVVNIKGLKTYKTVDDALKIVEQLEHRAGKDAAGETGDGVGILTQIPNEYFQKIIKDFTLPQKGHYGVGMFFMPQDEKVRLRVKKMFETVVKKEGLEFLGWRAVPTVPSVLGKKALDAMPYIVQVFIKKPHGVNCGLDFDRKLYQVRRIFEQSQ
;
A
#
# COMPACT_ATOMS: atom_id res chain seq x y z
N ASP A 1 -27.60 -48.51 -37.97
CA ASP A 1 -27.83 -47.26 -37.26
C ASP A 1 -26.59 -46.95 -36.42
N ASN A 2 -25.66 -46.26 -37.10
CA ASN A 2 -24.41 -45.79 -36.48
C ASN A 2 -24.60 -44.34 -36.05
N GLU A 3 -24.79 -44.10 -34.76
CA GLU A 3 -24.63 -42.75 -34.19
C GLU A 3 -23.13 -42.46 -34.02
N PRO A 4 -22.68 -41.27 -34.46
CA PRO A 4 -21.32 -40.85 -34.24
C PRO A 4 -21.12 -40.46 -32.78
N VAL A 5 -20.24 -41.17 -32.07
CA VAL A 5 -19.70 -40.80 -30.76
C VAL A 5 -18.94 -39.50 -30.94
N ILE A 6 -19.52 -38.41 -30.45
CA ILE A 6 -18.81 -37.12 -30.32
C ILE A 6 -17.81 -37.27 -29.19
N ALA A 7 -16.58 -37.54 -29.53
CA ALA A 7 -15.48 -37.42 -28.59
C ALA A 7 -15.33 -35.95 -28.15
N SER A 8 -15.54 -35.68 -26.89
CA SER A 8 -15.09 -34.44 -26.27
C SER A 8 -13.61 -34.23 -26.54
N PRO A 9 -13.16 -33.01 -26.84
CA PRO A 9 -11.73 -32.79 -26.95
C PRO A 9 -11.12 -32.89 -25.57
N GLU A 10 -10.58 -34.07 -25.27
CA GLU A 10 -9.57 -34.17 -24.22
C GLU A 10 -8.48 -33.13 -24.55
N ALA A 11 -8.39 -32.12 -23.73
CA ALA A 11 -7.26 -31.21 -23.74
C ALA A 11 -6.00 -32.07 -23.68
N LYS A 12 -5.25 -32.11 -24.75
CA LYS A 12 -3.92 -32.73 -24.79
C LYS A 12 -3.04 -32.04 -23.75
N LYS A 13 -3.09 -32.52 -22.53
CA LYS A 13 -2.00 -32.39 -21.56
C LYS A 13 -0.85 -33.24 -22.09
N GLY A 14 -0.04 -32.65 -22.91
CA GLY A 14 1.03 -33.42 -23.53
C GLY A 14 1.99 -32.63 -24.34
N GLY A 15 2.25 -31.38 -23.96
CA GLY A 15 3.58 -30.84 -24.15
C GLY A 15 4.33 -31.19 -22.87
N THR A 16 5.34 -32.01 -22.95
CA THR A 16 6.37 -32.14 -21.93
C THR A 16 7.10 -30.78 -21.93
N PHE A 17 6.47 -29.75 -21.39
CA PHE A 17 7.21 -28.64 -20.85
C PHE A 17 8.07 -29.27 -19.78
N MET A 18 9.36 -29.50 -20.11
CA MET A 18 10.36 -29.78 -19.09
C MET A 18 10.09 -28.78 -17.98
N ASN A 19 9.66 -29.33 -16.85
CA ASN A 19 9.28 -28.55 -15.70
C ASN A 19 10.46 -27.61 -15.41
N LYS A 20 10.28 -26.31 -15.59
CA LYS A 20 11.32 -25.32 -15.31
C LYS A 20 11.79 -25.40 -13.85
N GLU A 21 10.99 -26.08 -13.04
CA GLU A 21 11.17 -26.27 -11.61
C GLU A 21 12.46 -27.04 -11.24
N ASN A 22 13.08 -27.77 -12.19
CA ASN A 22 14.23 -28.62 -11.89
C ASN A 22 15.48 -28.31 -12.76
N ARG A 23 15.76 -27.08 -13.06
CA ARG A 23 17.00 -26.70 -13.75
C ARG A 23 18.08 -26.35 -12.74
N GLY A 24 18.83 -27.35 -12.30
CA GLY A 24 19.96 -27.16 -11.38
C GLY A 24 19.50 -26.66 -10.00
N LEU A 25 20.10 -25.55 -9.55
CA LEU A 25 19.77 -24.90 -8.27
C LEU A 25 18.62 -23.89 -8.36
N TYR A 26 17.98 -23.75 -9.53
CA TYR A 26 16.86 -22.84 -9.72
C TYR A 26 15.55 -23.52 -9.29
N ASP A 27 14.84 -22.89 -8.37
CA ASP A 27 13.50 -23.27 -7.94
C ASP A 27 12.57 -22.08 -8.09
N GLN A 28 11.53 -22.25 -8.93
CA GLN A 28 10.58 -21.19 -9.24
C GLN A 28 9.77 -20.73 -8.02
N SER A 29 9.67 -21.55 -6.97
CA SER A 29 9.00 -21.17 -5.72
C SER A 29 9.71 -20.03 -4.96
N PHE A 30 11.01 -19.84 -5.24
CA PHE A 30 11.81 -18.74 -4.71
C PHE A 30 11.83 -17.52 -5.61
N GLU A 31 11.17 -17.57 -6.77
CA GLU A 31 11.09 -16.44 -7.69
C GLU A 31 10.02 -15.47 -7.18
N HIS A 32 10.47 -14.38 -6.59
CA HIS A 32 9.64 -13.27 -6.13
C HIS A 32 10.04 -12.00 -6.87
N ASP A 33 9.14 -11.02 -6.88
CA ASP A 33 9.41 -9.71 -7.44
C ASP A 33 10.67 -9.11 -6.79
N ASN A 34 11.55 -8.58 -7.63
CA ASN A 34 12.80 -7.98 -7.16
C ASN A 34 12.54 -6.56 -6.66
N CYS A 35 12.69 -6.37 -5.35
CA CYS A 35 12.61 -5.06 -4.72
C CYS A 35 14.00 -4.55 -4.37
N GLY A 36 14.21 -3.23 -4.51
CA GLY A 36 15.33 -2.53 -3.91
C GLY A 36 14.89 -1.93 -2.59
N ILE A 37 15.61 -2.22 -1.51
CA ILE A 37 15.30 -1.69 -0.17
C ILE A 37 16.57 -1.05 0.40
N GLY A 38 16.38 0.11 1.02
CA GLY A 38 17.41 0.76 1.81
C GLY A 38 16.83 1.30 3.11
N ALA A 39 17.66 1.50 4.10
CA ALA A 39 17.25 2.03 5.38
C ALA A 39 18.26 3.05 5.89
N VAL A 40 17.76 4.10 6.52
CA VAL A 40 18.55 5.09 7.23
C VAL A 40 17.95 5.34 8.60
N VAL A 41 18.80 5.39 9.63
CA VAL A 41 18.37 5.62 11.00
C VAL A 41 19.32 6.58 11.71
N ASN A 42 18.76 7.49 12.48
CA ASN A 42 19.55 8.32 13.40
C ASN A 42 19.67 7.59 14.74
N ILE A 43 20.85 7.12 15.09
CA ILE A 43 21.15 6.33 16.31
C ILE A 43 20.76 7.10 17.58
N LYS A 44 20.88 8.43 17.57
CA LYS A 44 20.52 9.29 18.71
C LYS A 44 19.01 9.61 18.77
N GLY A 45 18.22 9.09 17.82
CA GLY A 45 16.78 9.35 17.75
C GLY A 45 16.40 10.78 17.38
N LEU A 46 17.35 11.58 16.88
CA LEU A 46 17.08 12.97 16.49
C LEU A 46 16.31 13.00 15.17
N LYS A 47 15.21 13.72 15.18
CA LYS A 47 14.40 13.97 13.98
C LYS A 47 15.01 15.09 13.17
N THR A 48 15.48 14.79 11.97
CA THR A 48 16.09 15.78 11.07
C THR A 48 15.54 15.63 9.67
N TYR A 49 15.43 16.73 8.94
CA TYR A 49 15.10 16.70 7.51
C TYR A 49 16.15 15.91 6.72
N LYS A 50 17.43 15.97 7.15
CA LYS A 50 18.51 15.21 6.52
C LYS A 50 18.22 13.71 6.47
N THR A 51 17.63 13.12 7.51
CA THR A 51 17.29 11.69 7.51
C THR A 51 16.23 11.37 6.45
N VAL A 52 15.26 12.26 6.21
CA VAL A 52 14.26 12.11 5.14
C VAL A 52 14.91 12.28 3.78
N ASP A 53 15.77 13.28 3.61
CA ASP A 53 16.51 13.54 2.38
C ASP A 53 17.43 12.35 2.01
N ASP A 54 18.12 11.79 2.99
CA ASP A 54 18.94 10.59 2.79
C ASP A 54 18.10 9.37 2.37
N ALA A 55 16.88 9.21 2.91
CA ALA A 55 15.95 8.16 2.50
C ALA A 55 15.47 8.35 1.05
N LEU A 56 15.20 9.57 0.64
CA LEU A 56 14.85 9.89 -0.76
C LEU A 56 16.01 9.61 -1.71
N LYS A 57 17.24 9.97 -1.32
CA LYS A 57 18.44 9.65 -2.09
C LYS A 57 18.68 8.15 -2.25
N ILE A 58 18.33 7.34 -1.24
CA ILE A 58 18.39 5.87 -1.37
C ILE A 58 17.45 5.42 -2.50
N VAL A 59 16.21 5.94 -2.54
CA VAL A 59 15.25 5.61 -3.59
C VAL A 59 15.77 5.99 -4.97
N GLU A 60 16.34 7.18 -5.13
CA GLU A 60 16.96 7.64 -6.38
C GLU A 60 18.12 6.73 -6.81
N GLN A 61 18.98 6.32 -5.87
CA GLN A 61 20.10 5.42 -6.15
C GLN A 61 19.66 4.00 -6.57
N LEU A 62 18.43 3.61 -6.27
CA LEU A 62 17.85 2.33 -6.66
C LEU A 62 17.20 2.35 -8.07
N GLU A 63 17.24 3.46 -8.79
CA GLU A 63 16.66 3.59 -10.14
C GLU A 63 17.16 2.52 -11.11
N HIS A 64 18.45 2.15 -11.02
CA HIS A 64 19.05 1.11 -11.85
C HIS A 64 18.43 -0.28 -11.68
N ARG A 65 17.64 -0.50 -10.64
CA ARG A 65 16.90 -1.75 -10.36
C ARG A 65 15.41 -1.66 -10.68
N ALA A 66 14.93 -0.47 -11.06
CA ALA A 66 13.54 -0.26 -11.41
C ALA A 66 13.24 -0.74 -12.84
N GLY A 67 12.16 -1.48 -13.02
CA GLY A 67 11.62 -1.76 -14.35
C GLY A 67 11.01 -0.49 -14.94
N LYS A 68 11.19 -0.29 -16.23
CA LYS A 68 10.54 0.77 -17.00
C LYS A 68 9.77 0.17 -18.17
N ASP A 69 8.68 0.82 -18.56
CA ASP A 69 7.95 0.43 -19.76
C ASP A 69 8.77 0.75 -21.03
N ALA A 70 8.29 0.27 -22.18
CA ALA A 70 8.98 0.45 -23.44
C ALA A 70 9.16 1.93 -23.85
N ALA A 71 8.30 2.82 -23.36
CA ALA A 71 8.43 4.27 -23.59
C ALA A 71 9.37 4.95 -22.58
N GLY A 72 9.77 4.26 -21.51
CA GLY A 72 10.59 4.81 -20.43
C GLY A 72 9.89 5.84 -19.54
N GLU A 73 8.57 6.00 -19.70
CA GLU A 73 7.78 7.02 -19.00
C GLU A 73 7.13 6.50 -17.71
N THR A 74 6.91 5.20 -17.64
CA THR A 74 6.26 4.55 -16.49
C THR A 74 7.15 3.44 -15.97
N GLY A 75 7.38 3.41 -14.67
CA GLY A 75 8.21 2.41 -14.02
C GLY A 75 7.54 1.82 -12.80
N ASP A 76 8.32 1.02 -12.07
CA ASP A 76 7.92 0.46 -10.79
C ASP A 76 7.63 1.57 -9.77
N GLY A 77 6.68 1.31 -8.88
CA GLY A 77 6.36 2.24 -7.81
C GLY A 77 7.50 2.38 -6.80
N VAL A 78 7.62 3.55 -6.22
CA VAL A 78 8.62 3.86 -5.18
C VAL A 78 7.95 4.51 -3.98
N GLY A 79 8.58 4.42 -2.82
CA GLY A 79 8.08 5.09 -1.63
C GLY A 79 9.07 5.06 -0.49
N ILE A 80 8.82 5.90 0.49
CA ILE A 80 9.55 5.88 1.76
C ILE A 80 8.58 5.62 2.91
N LEU A 81 9.00 4.84 3.88
CA LEU A 81 8.29 4.63 5.12
C LEU A 81 8.96 5.44 6.23
N THR A 82 8.21 6.30 6.87
CA THR A 82 8.70 7.13 7.96
C THR A 82 7.86 6.92 9.22
N GLN A 83 8.40 7.31 10.37
CA GLN A 83 7.57 7.47 11.56
C GLN A 83 6.51 8.54 11.31
N ILE A 84 5.35 8.42 11.98
CA ILE A 84 4.27 9.41 11.86
C ILE A 84 4.81 10.81 12.23
N PRO A 85 4.82 11.77 11.29
CA PRO A 85 5.36 13.11 11.52
C PRO A 85 4.32 13.98 12.25
N ASN A 86 4.16 13.75 13.54
CA ASN A 86 3.11 14.36 14.35
C ASN A 86 3.06 15.90 14.26
N GLU A 87 4.21 16.55 14.35
CA GLU A 87 4.28 18.02 14.29
C GLU A 87 3.85 18.57 12.92
N TYR A 88 4.19 17.86 11.86
CA TYR A 88 3.74 18.21 10.51
C TYR A 88 2.22 18.07 10.40
N PHE A 89 1.66 16.95 10.82
CA PHE A 89 0.22 16.76 10.77
C PHE A 89 -0.55 17.76 11.62
N GLN A 90 -0.06 18.11 12.80
CA GLN A 90 -0.67 19.17 13.63
C GLN A 90 -0.69 20.54 12.93
N LYS A 91 0.31 20.84 12.10
CA LYS A 91 0.35 22.09 11.33
C LYS A 91 -0.62 22.13 10.18
N ILE A 92 -0.78 21.03 9.45
CA ILE A 92 -1.52 21.00 8.18
C ILE A 92 -2.99 20.56 8.32
N ILE A 93 -3.31 19.77 9.34
CA ILE A 93 -4.68 19.31 9.58
C ILE A 93 -5.41 20.37 10.40
N LYS A 94 -6.50 20.91 9.84
CA LYS A 94 -7.34 21.91 10.48
C LYS A 94 -8.78 21.44 10.70
N ASP A 95 -9.17 20.36 10.01
CA ASP A 95 -10.55 19.88 9.99
C ASP A 95 -10.90 19.06 11.25
N PHE A 96 -9.89 18.53 11.93
CA PHE A 96 -10.06 17.77 13.18
C PHE A 96 -8.83 17.87 14.07
N THR A 97 -9.03 17.59 15.37
CA THR A 97 -7.95 17.68 16.35
C THR A 97 -7.21 16.33 16.45
N LEU A 98 -5.90 16.37 16.29
CA LEU A 98 -5.05 15.20 16.47
C LEU A 98 -4.71 14.99 17.95
N PRO A 99 -4.80 13.74 18.46
CA PRO A 99 -4.29 13.37 19.75
C PRO A 99 -2.77 13.50 19.85
N GLN A 100 -2.24 13.26 21.04
CA GLN A 100 -0.80 13.20 21.26
C GLN A 100 -0.15 12.09 20.42
N LYS A 101 1.15 12.24 20.16
CA LYS A 101 1.97 11.22 19.47
C LYS A 101 1.79 9.85 20.14
N GLY A 102 1.58 8.81 19.33
CA GLY A 102 1.34 7.44 19.80
C GLY A 102 -0.11 7.13 20.21
N HIS A 103 -1.02 8.13 20.16
CA HIS A 103 -2.43 7.97 20.48
C HIS A 103 -3.34 7.99 19.24
N TYR A 104 -2.77 7.96 18.07
CA TYR A 104 -3.50 7.78 16.81
C TYR A 104 -2.66 7.02 15.78
N GLY A 105 -3.34 6.36 14.88
CA GLY A 105 -2.75 5.69 13.71
C GLY A 105 -3.11 6.42 12.42
N VAL A 106 -2.31 6.22 11.40
CA VAL A 106 -2.52 6.75 10.05
C VAL A 106 -2.54 5.60 9.06
N GLY A 107 -3.60 5.52 8.26
CA GLY A 107 -3.70 4.58 7.14
C GLY A 107 -3.62 5.29 5.81
N MET A 108 -2.90 4.72 4.84
CA MET A 108 -2.84 5.20 3.47
C MET A 108 -3.82 4.41 2.61
N PHE A 109 -4.65 5.10 1.84
CA PHE A 109 -5.64 4.51 0.94
C PHE A 109 -5.43 4.97 -0.49
N PHE A 110 -5.42 4.02 -1.39
CA PHE A 110 -5.38 4.21 -2.83
C PHE A 110 -6.76 3.87 -3.39
N MET A 111 -7.53 4.91 -3.70
CA MET A 111 -8.94 4.79 -4.04
C MET A 111 -9.19 5.03 -5.53
N PRO A 112 -10.31 4.53 -6.08
CA PRO A 112 -10.73 4.86 -7.44
C PRO A 112 -10.95 6.35 -7.64
N GLN A 113 -10.84 6.82 -8.89
CA GLN A 113 -11.13 8.21 -9.25
C GLN A 113 -12.63 8.55 -9.19
N ASP A 114 -13.51 7.57 -9.26
CA ASP A 114 -14.95 7.77 -9.11
C ASP A 114 -15.32 8.24 -7.69
N GLU A 115 -15.91 9.40 -7.58
CA GLU A 115 -16.24 10.02 -6.30
C GLU A 115 -17.31 9.22 -5.52
N LYS A 116 -18.31 8.68 -6.20
CA LYS A 116 -19.37 7.93 -5.54
C LYS A 116 -18.83 6.64 -4.92
N VAL A 117 -17.94 5.97 -5.67
CA VAL A 117 -17.27 4.76 -5.16
C VAL A 117 -16.38 5.13 -3.97
N ARG A 118 -15.59 6.21 -4.06
CA ARG A 118 -14.76 6.68 -2.94
C ARG A 118 -15.57 6.96 -1.67
N LEU A 119 -16.69 7.66 -1.80
CA LEU A 119 -17.56 7.97 -0.66
C LEU A 119 -18.10 6.71 -0.01
N ARG A 120 -18.52 5.73 -0.82
CA ARG A 120 -18.98 4.44 -0.33
C ARG A 120 -17.88 3.69 0.44
N VAL A 121 -16.68 3.61 -0.14
CA VAL A 121 -15.52 2.94 0.49
C VAL A 121 -15.15 3.62 1.81
N LYS A 122 -15.11 4.96 1.84
CA LYS A 122 -14.86 5.72 3.08
C LYS A 122 -15.88 5.38 4.16
N LYS A 123 -17.16 5.40 3.83
CA LYS A 123 -18.24 5.07 4.77
C LYS A 123 -18.18 3.64 5.28
N MET A 124 -17.82 2.69 4.42
CA MET A 124 -17.61 1.30 4.83
C MET A 124 -16.47 1.20 5.85
N PHE A 125 -15.33 1.83 5.56
CA PHE A 125 -14.18 1.84 6.47
C PHE A 125 -14.51 2.50 7.82
N GLU A 126 -15.15 3.65 7.82
CA GLU A 126 -15.61 4.34 9.04
C GLU A 126 -16.53 3.46 9.88
N THR A 127 -17.39 2.68 9.21
CA THR A 127 -18.28 1.72 9.89
C THR A 127 -17.49 0.59 10.54
N VAL A 128 -16.47 0.05 9.87
CA VAL A 128 -15.59 -0.97 10.45
C VAL A 128 -14.83 -0.41 11.66
N VAL A 129 -14.21 0.75 11.53
CA VAL A 129 -13.50 1.43 12.63
C VAL A 129 -14.39 1.55 13.86
N LYS A 130 -15.63 2.00 13.67
CA LYS A 130 -16.60 2.17 14.76
C LYS A 130 -17.03 0.83 15.36
N LYS A 131 -17.27 -0.19 14.55
CA LYS A 131 -17.66 -1.54 15.03
C LYS A 131 -16.56 -2.18 15.87
N GLU A 132 -15.29 -1.93 15.50
CA GLU A 132 -14.13 -2.44 16.23
C GLU A 132 -13.78 -1.59 17.50
N GLY A 133 -14.61 -0.62 17.83
CA GLY A 133 -14.47 0.20 19.04
C GLY A 133 -13.40 1.26 18.99
N LEU A 134 -12.97 1.67 17.79
CA LEU A 134 -12.04 2.78 17.60
C LEU A 134 -12.78 4.06 17.22
N GLU A 135 -12.12 5.19 17.43
CA GLU A 135 -12.64 6.50 17.07
C GLU A 135 -12.02 6.97 15.74
N PHE A 136 -12.87 7.18 14.76
CA PHE A 136 -12.49 7.80 13.50
C PHE A 136 -12.31 9.30 13.70
N LEU A 137 -11.17 9.86 13.29
CA LEU A 137 -10.86 11.29 13.40
C LEU A 137 -11.14 12.05 12.12
N GLY A 138 -10.71 11.53 10.98
CA GLY A 138 -10.91 12.23 9.72
C GLY A 138 -10.12 11.64 8.55
N TRP A 139 -10.44 12.16 7.36
CA TRP A 139 -9.73 11.89 6.11
C TRP A 139 -8.93 13.12 5.68
N ARG A 140 -7.77 12.89 5.09
CA ARG A 140 -6.95 13.92 4.44
C ARG A 140 -6.62 13.49 3.03
N ALA A 141 -6.88 14.35 2.03
CA ALA A 141 -6.36 14.13 0.69
C ALA A 141 -4.84 14.32 0.67
N VAL A 142 -4.13 13.42 0.03
CA VAL A 142 -2.68 13.53 -0.14
C VAL A 142 -2.40 14.41 -1.36
N PRO A 143 -1.59 15.48 -1.23
CA PRO A 143 -1.18 16.27 -2.38
C PRO A 143 -0.39 15.42 -3.37
N THR A 144 -0.75 15.50 -4.64
CA THR A 144 -0.10 14.78 -5.74
C THR A 144 0.24 15.75 -6.87
N VAL A 145 1.20 15.39 -7.71
CA VAL A 145 1.63 16.17 -8.88
C VAL A 145 1.43 15.33 -10.16
N PRO A 146 0.21 15.22 -10.68
CA PRO A 146 -0.09 14.39 -11.84
C PRO A 146 0.65 14.79 -13.12
N SER A 147 1.06 16.04 -13.24
CA SER A 147 1.72 16.59 -14.43
C SER A 147 3.08 15.96 -14.75
N VAL A 148 3.68 15.22 -13.82
CA VAL A 148 4.96 14.52 -14.02
C VAL A 148 4.79 13.07 -14.46
N LEU A 149 3.55 12.58 -14.56
CA LEU A 149 3.25 11.19 -14.87
C LEU A 149 3.16 10.97 -16.38
N GLY A 150 3.71 9.85 -16.85
CA GLY A 150 3.44 9.35 -18.19
C GLY A 150 1.97 8.88 -18.33
N LYS A 151 1.50 8.76 -19.57
CA LYS A 151 0.10 8.47 -19.86
C LYS A 151 -0.44 7.23 -19.14
N LYS A 152 0.28 6.12 -19.17
CA LYS A 152 -0.15 4.87 -18.51
C LYS A 152 -0.29 5.02 -17.00
N ALA A 153 0.64 5.72 -16.36
CA ALA A 153 0.58 5.99 -14.92
C ALA A 153 -0.57 6.93 -14.58
N LEU A 154 -0.84 7.92 -15.44
CA LEU A 154 -1.96 8.85 -15.27
C LEU A 154 -3.32 8.13 -15.41
N ASP A 155 -3.46 7.23 -16.38
CA ASP A 155 -4.68 6.45 -16.62
C ASP A 155 -4.98 5.49 -15.43
N ALA A 156 -3.94 5.00 -14.76
CA ALA A 156 -4.05 4.11 -13.60
C ALA A 156 -3.94 4.82 -12.24
N MET A 157 -3.77 6.13 -12.22
CA MET A 157 -3.53 6.90 -11.01
C MET A 157 -4.67 6.76 -10.00
N PRO A 158 -4.40 6.31 -8.77
CA PRO A 158 -5.40 6.28 -7.71
C PRO A 158 -5.61 7.68 -7.10
N TYR A 159 -6.77 7.86 -6.47
CA TYR A 159 -7.01 8.97 -5.57
C TYR A 159 -6.46 8.62 -4.18
N ILE A 160 -5.43 9.32 -3.73
CA ILE A 160 -4.70 8.97 -2.52
C ILE A 160 -5.21 9.77 -1.33
N VAL A 161 -5.60 9.08 -0.26
CA VAL A 161 -6.03 9.71 1.01
C VAL A 161 -5.38 9.05 2.21
N GLN A 162 -5.29 9.81 3.28
CA GLN A 162 -4.92 9.33 4.59
C GLN A 162 -6.13 9.33 5.51
N VAL A 163 -6.26 8.26 6.30
CA VAL A 163 -7.23 8.16 7.40
C VAL A 163 -6.51 8.30 8.72
N PHE A 164 -7.16 8.94 9.67
CA PHE A 164 -6.66 9.09 11.03
C PHE A 164 -7.62 8.44 12.01
N ILE A 165 -7.08 7.57 12.87
CA ILE A 165 -7.84 6.76 13.82
C ILE A 165 -7.24 6.97 15.20
N LYS A 166 -8.06 7.34 16.17
CA LYS A 166 -7.63 7.53 17.55
C LYS A 166 -7.57 6.20 18.30
N LYS A 167 -6.60 6.10 19.16
CA LYS A 167 -6.45 4.97 20.09
C LYS A 167 -7.62 4.95 21.08
N PRO A 168 -8.33 3.81 21.24
CA PRO A 168 -9.42 3.72 22.19
C PRO A 168 -8.91 3.73 23.63
N HIS A 169 -9.79 4.08 24.55
CA HIS A 169 -9.52 3.95 25.99
C HIS A 169 -9.30 2.46 26.35
N GLY A 170 -8.40 2.21 27.29
CA GLY A 170 -8.11 0.85 27.76
C GLY A 170 -7.17 0.03 26.88
N VAL A 171 -6.74 0.54 25.73
CA VAL A 171 -5.72 -0.09 24.90
C VAL A 171 -4.38 0.62 25.14
N ASN A 172 -3.31 -0.17 25.37
CA ASN A 172 -1.97 0.39 25.55
C ASN A 172 -1.44 0.98 24.23
N CYS A 173 -0.56 1.98 24.33
CA CYS A 173 0.18 2.48 23.19
C CYS A 173 1.18 1.42 22.68
N GLY A 174 1.61 1.54 21.43
CA GLY A 174 2.52 0.60 20.79
C GLY A 174 1.80 -0.64 20.29
N LEU A 175 2.34 -1.81 20.55
CA LEU A 175 1.95 -3.06 19.89
C LEU A 175 0.46 -3.42 20.05
N ASP A 176 -0.16 -3.11 21.20
CA ASP A 176 -1.58 -3.42 21.41
C ASP A 176 -2.47 -2.56 20.51
N PHE A 177 -2.13 -1.29 20.35
CA PHE A 177 -2.84 -0.42 19.43
C PHE A 177 -2.55 -0.79 17.97
N ASP A 178 -1.32 -1.14 17.64
CA ASP A 178 -0.96 -1.60 16.27
C ASP A 178 -1.73 -2.86 15.89
N ARG A 179 -1.92 -3.81 16.81
CA ARG A 179 -2.75 -5.00 16.58
C ARG A 179 -4.22 -4.64 16.31
N LYS A 180 -4.75 -3.64 17.01
CA LYS A 180 -6.11 -3.15 16.75
C LYS A 180 -6.24 -2.50 15.37
N LEU A 181 -5.29 -1.68 14.97
CA LEU A 181 -5.25 -1.09 13.63
C LEU A 181 -5.14 -2.17 12.55
N TYR A 182 -4.29 -3.19 12.76
CA TYR A 182 -4.17 -4.33 11.87
C TYR A 182 -5.48 -5.11 11.75
N GLN A 183 -6.18 -5.35 12.87
CA GLN A 183 -7.48 -6.02 12.88
C GLN A 183 -8.51 -5.25 12.02
N VAL A 184 -8.63 -3.94 12.22
CA VAL A 184 -9.51 -3.07 11.42
C VAL A 184 -9.18 -3.17 9.93
N ARG A 185 -7.90 -3.10 9.57
CA ARG A 185 -7.44 -3.26 8.19
C ARG A 185 -7.89 -4.60 7.61
N ARG A 186 -7.65 -5.71 8.31
CA ARG A 186 -7.98 -7.06 7.82
C ARG A 186 -9.48 -7.27 7.66
N ILE A 187 -10.30 -6.78 8.59
CA ILE A 187 -11.76 -6.86 8.51
C ILE A 187 -12.26 -6.06 7.29
N PHE A 188 -11.71 -4.87 7.09
CA PHE A 188 -12.08 -4.05 5.94
C PHE A 188 -11.68 -4.72 4.62
N GLU A 189 -10.47 -5.25 4.50
CA GLU A 189 -9.99 -5.98 3.30
C GLU A 189 -10.88 -7.20 2.96
N GLN A 190 -11.45 -7.86 3.96
CA GLN A 190 -12.34 -9.02 3.77
C GLN A 190 -13.79 -8.62 3.49
N SER A 191 -14.15 -7.37 3.69
CA SER A 191 -15.53 -6.87 3.52
C SER A 191 -15.81 -6.29 2.12
N GLN A 192 -14.82 -6.32 1.22
CA GLN A 192 -14.91 -5.80 -0.16
C GLN A 192 -15.43 -6.82 -1.16
#